data_47327f56932e3017782f015c72f28792
#
_entry.id   47327f56932e3017782f015c72f28792
#
_cell.length_a   1.000
_cell.length_b   1.000
_cell.length_c   1.000
_cell.angle_alpha   90.00
_cell.angle_beta   90.00
_cell.angle_gamma   90.00
#
_symmetry.space_group_name_H-M   'P 1'
#
loop_
_entity.id
_entity.type
_entity.pdbx_description
1 polymer ?
#
loop_
_entity_poly.entity_id
_entity_poly.type
_entity_poly.pdbx_seq_one_letter_code
_entity_poly.pdbx_strand_id
1 'polypeptide(L)'
;MYIQDSTLASAFDNAAAEYIEQTEAELLAEYKSISNIANSKKADINLLKNSAAKDYHKFIVEFCKDYKKEYEKSHGEKYPGFVNVFTKIQRDELVKEYKEYLKKIFK
;
A
#
# COMPACT_ATOMS: atom_id res chain seq x y z
N MET A 1 13.07 16.39 12.07
CA MET A 1 14.21 15.58 11.66
C MET A 1 13.75 14.48 10.73
N TYR A 2 14.32 14.45 9.58
CA TYR A 2 13.97 13.47 8.56
C TYR A 2 14.76 12.20 8.81
N ILE A 3 14.09 11.13 9.16
CA ILE A 3 14.79 9.85 9.34
C ILE A 3 14.82 9.16 7.99
N GLN A 4 15.91 9.35 7.27
CA GLN A 4 16.20 8.50 6.12
C GLN A 4 16.87 7.24 6.65
N ASP A 5 16.03 6.28 6.95
CA ASP A 5 16.52 5.00 7.39
C ASP A 5 16.41 4.02 6.24
N SER A 6 17.55 3.55 5.77
CA SER A 6 17.58 2.52 4.73
C SER A 6 16.88 1.24 5.19
N THR A 7 16.90 0.99 6.50
CA THR A 7 16.19 -0.13 7.11
C THR A 7 14.68 0.03 6.96
N LEU A 8 14.17 1.24 7.13
CA LEU A 8 12.76 1.54 6.92
C LEU A 8 12.36 1.28 5.48
N ALA A 9 13.14 1.78 4.52
CA ALA A 9 12.87 1.60 3.10
C ALA A 9 12.84 0.11 2.74
N SER A 10 13.85 -0.64 3.19
CA SER A 10 13.92 -2.08 2.94
C SER A 10 12.76 -2.84 3.59
N ALA A 11 12.43 -2.51 4.83
CA ALA A 11 11.32 -3.14 5.54
C ALA A 11 9.99 -2.89 4.83
N PHE A 12 9.77 -1.66 4.39
CA PHE A 12 8.56 -1.32 3.66
C PHE A 12 8.51 -2.01 2.30
N ASP A 13 9.61 -2.02 1.55
CA ASP A 13 9.67 -2.66 0.23
C ASP A 13 9.36 -4.15 0.34
N ASN A 14 9.91 -4.83 1.34
CA ASN A 14 9.63 -6.24 1.57
C ASN A 14 8.17 -6.49 1.96
N ALA A 15 7.63 -5.67 2.85
CA ALA A 15 6.23 -5.78 3.28
C ALA A 15 5.27 -5.49 2.13
N ALA A 16 5.57 -4.48 1.31
CA ALA A 16 4.76 -4.12 0.16
C ALA A 16 4.78 -5.21 -0.91
N ALA A 17 5.96 -5.79 -1.18
CA ALA A 17 6.08 -6.88 -2.14
C ALA A 17 5.24 -8.09 -1.71
N GLU A 18 5.29 -8.42 -0.42
CA GLU A 18 4.47 -9.51 0.14
C GLU A 18 2.98 -9.21 0.04
N TYR A 19 2.57 -7.99 0.38
CA TYR A 19 1.19 -7.56 0.28
C TYR A 19 0.68 -7.66 -1.16
N ILE A 20 1.45 -7.17 -2.10
CA ILE A 20 1.10 -7.20 -3.52
C ILE A 20 0.97 -8.65 -4.00
N GLU A 21 1.92 -9.50 -3.65
CA GLU A 21 1.89 -10.91 -4.01
C GLU A 21 0.65 -11.61 -3.46
N GLN A 22 0.32 -11.36 -2.19
CA GLN A 22 -0.83 -11.99 -1.54
C GLN A 22 -2.17 -11.52 -2.11
N THR A 23 -2.27 -10.28 -2.56
CA THR A 23 -3.53 -9.70 -3.03
C THR A 23 -3.72 -9.77 -4.53
N GLU A 24 -2.66 -9.99 -5.31
CA GLU A 24 -2.70 -9.96 -6.76
C GLU A 24 -3.70 -10.96 -7.35
N ALA A 25 -3.68 -12.19 -6.86
CA ALA A 25 -4.58 -13.24 -7.36
C ALA A 25 -6.05 -12.87 -7.16
N GLU A 26 -6.41 -12.32 -6.01
CA GLU A 26 -7.77 -11.90 -5.71
C GLU A 26 -8.20 -10.73 -6.59
N LEU A 27 -7.30 -9.75 -6.78
CA LEU A 27 -7.58 -8.59 -7.63
C LEU A 27 -7.79 -9.00 -9.08
N LEU A 28 -6.95 -9.90 -9.59
CA LEU A 28 -7.10 -10.40 -10.95
C LEU A 28 -8.37 -11.22 -11.12
N ALA A 29 -8.75 -12.01 -10.12
CA ALA A 29 -10.00 -12.77 -10.14
C ALA A 29 -11.22 -11.83 -10.19
N GLU A 30 -11.22 -10.79 -9.39
CA GLU A 30 -12.28 -9.77 -9.41
C GLU A 30 -12.31 -9.03 -10.73
N TYR A 31 -11.16 -8.67 -11.27
CA TYR A 31 -11.07 -8.02 -12.58
C TYR A 31 -11.66 -8.88 -13.69
N LYS A 32 -11.30 -10.16 -13.71
CA LYS A 32 -11.85 -11.10 -14.69
C LYS A 32 -13.36 -11.25 -14.55
N SER A 33 -13.85 -11.33 -13.32
CA SER A 33 -15.28 -11.41 -13.03
C SER A 33 -16.02 -10.20 -13.58
N ILE A 34 -15.50 -9.01 -13.35
CA ILE A 34 -16.09 -7.76 -13.87
C ILE A 34 -16.03 -7.73 -15.41
N SER A 35 -14.89 -8.11 -15.98
CA SER A 35 -14.69 -8.08 -17.43
C SER A 35 -15.59 -9.07 -18.17
N ASN A 36 -15.98 -10.17 -17.53
CA ASN A 36 -16.86 -11.18 -18.12
C ASN A 36 -18.33 -10.83 -18.04
N ILE A 37 -18.70 -9.80 -17.32
CA ILE A 37 -20.09 -9.34 -17.25
C ILE A 37 -20.42 -8.57 -18.53
N ALA A 38 -21.49 -8.98 -19.21
CA ALA A 38 -21.85 -8.43 -20.52
C ALA A 38 -22.05 -6.90 -20.54
N ASN A 39 -22.41 -6.32 -19.41
CA ASN A 39 -22.64 -4.88 -19.29
C ASN A 39 -21.60 -4.19 -18.41
N SER A 40 -20.40 -4.78 -18.25
CA SER A 40 -19.37 -4.16 -17.43
C SER A 40 -18.93 -2.84 -18.06
N LYS A 41 -18.83 -1.83 -17.22
CA LYS A 41 -18.43 -0.48 -17.63
C LYS A 41 -17.05 -0.18 -17.05
N LYS A 42 -16.33 0.76 -17.71
CA LYS A 42 -15.06 1.28 -17.16
C LYS A 42 -15.22 1.75 -15.71
N ALA A 43 -16.41 2.24 -15.34
CA ALA A 43 -16.72 2.68 -13.99
C ALA A 43 -16.53 1.56 -12.96
N ASP A 44 -16.91 0.32 -13.29
CA ASP A 44 -16.75 -0.82 -12.37
C ASP A 44 -15.29 -1.17 -12.13
N ILE A 45 -14.49 -1.11 -13.19
CA ILE A 45 -13.05 -1.34 -13.09
C ILE A 45 -12.38 -0.21 -12.30
N ASN A 46 -12.81 1.03 -12.50
CA ASN A 46 -12.30 2.16 -11.73
C ASN A 46 -12.65 2.05 -10.25
N LEU A 47 -13.84 1.57 -9.92
CA LEU A 47 -14.23 1.31 -8.54
C LEU A 47 -13.33 0.25 -7.90
N LEU A 48 -13.02 -0.81 -8.63
CA LEU A 48 -12.10 -1.84 -8.16
C LEU A 48 -10.71 -1.26 -7.90
N LYS A 49 -10.19 -0.46 -8.83
CA LYS A 49 -8.89 0.21 -8.66
C LYS A 49 -8.87 1.13 -7.45
N ASN A 50 -9.93 1.93 -7.30
CA ASN A 50 -10.02 2.88 -6.19
C ASN A 50 -10.13 2.15 -4.84
N SER A 51 -10.88 1.07 -4.79
CA SER A 51 -11.00 0.23 -3.60
C SER A 51 -9.66 -0.39 -3.22
N ALA A 52 -8.95 -0.94 -4.21
CA ALA A 52 -7.64 -1.54 -3.99
C ALA A 52 -6.61 -0.49 -3.52
N ALA A 53 -6.63 0.71 -4.11
CA ALA A 53 -5.75 1.80 -3.70
C ALA A 53 -6.04 2.25 -2.26
N LYS A 54 -7.31 2.28 -1.87
CA LYS A 54 -7.72 2.63 -0.51
C LYS A 54 -7.23 1.58 0.48
N ASP A 55 -7.33 0.30 0.13
CA ASP A 55 -6.82 -0.79 0.97
C ASP A 55 -5.30 -0.72 1.10
N TYR A 56 -4.60 -0.38 0.04
CA TYR A 56 -3.15 -0.19 0.07
C TYR A 56 -2.77 0.97 0.99
N HIS A 57 -3.53 2.06 0.97
CA HIS A 57 -3.32 3.19 1.88
C HIS A 57 -3.46 2.73 3.34
N LYS A 58 -4.48 1.92 3.64
CA LYS A 58 -4.64 1.33 4.98
C LYS A 58 -3.44 0.48 5.36
N PHE A 59 -2.94 -0.31 4.41
CA PHE A 59 -1.74 -1.12 4.64
C PHE A 59 -0.55 -0.22 5.01
N ILE A 60 -0.35 0.89 4.32
CA ILE A 60 0.74 1.83 4.61
C ILE A 60 0.60 2.37 6.05
N VAL A 61 -0.61 2.77 6.43
CA VAL A 61 -0.88 3.29 7.78
C VAL A 61 -0.59 2.23 8.86
N GLU A 62 -1.05 1.02 8.65
CA GLU A 62 -0.80 -0.08 9.59
C GLU A 62 0.69 -0.43 9.67
N PHE A 63 1.38 -0.42 8.54
CA PHE A 63 2.83 -0.62 8.51
C PHE A 63 3.53 0.44 9.37
N CYS A 64 3.14 1.70 9.24
CA CYS A 64 3.73 2.78 10.03
C CYS A 64 3.52 2.57 11.53
N LYS A 65 2.34 2.14 11.93
CA LYS A 65 2.04 1.84 13.34
C LYS A 65 2.90 0.70 13.86
N ASP A 66 2.98 -0.38 13.10
CA ASP A 66 3.76 -1.56 13.47
C ASP A 66 5.25 -1.23 13.55
N TYR A 67 5.74 -0.43 12.62
CA TYR A 67 7.14 0.00 12.60
C TYR A 67 7.48 0.81 13.87
N LYS A 68 6.59 1.72 14.27
CA LYS A 68 6.77 2.48 15.50
C LYS A 68 6.84 1.57 16.72
N LYS A 69 5.92 0.61 16.82
CA LYS A 69 5.90 -0.34 17.94
C LYS A 69 7.18 -1.16 18.02
N GLU A 70 7.64 -1.67 16.89
CA GLU A 70 8.88 -2.44 16.84
C GLU A 70 10.09 -1.59 17.20
N TYR A 71 10.13 -0.35 16.74
CA TYR A 71 11.19 0.58 17.09
C TYR A 71 11.24 0.82 18.59
N GLU A 72 10.10 1.13 19.20
CA GLU A 72 10.00 1.39 20.63
C GLU A 72 10.40 0.16 21.45
N LYS A 73 10.00 -1.01 21.01
CA LYS A 73 10.34 -2.29 21.65
C LYS A 73 11.82 -2.59 21.58
N SER A 74 12.44 -2.34 20.42
CA SER A 74 13.85 -2.64 20.18
C SER A 74 14.78 -1.67 20.86
N HIS A 75 14.41 -0.39 20.92
CA HIS A 75 15.29 0.68 21.44
C HIS A 75 14.97 1.10 22.87
N GLY A 76 13.82 0.67 23.42
CA GLY A 76 13.40 1.07 24.74
C GLY A 76 13.04 2.56 24.84
N GLU A 77 12.89 3.23 23.72
CA GLU A 77 12.56 4.65 23.62
C GLU A 77 11.37 4.84 22.70
N LYS A 78 10.60 5.90 22.95
CA LYS A 78 9.50 6.24 22.04
C LYS A 78 10.06 6.65 20.70
N TYR A 79 9.39 6.22 19.63
CA TYR A 79 9.68 6.74 18.30
C TYR A 79 9.57 8.27 18.34
N PRO A 80 10.47 9.02 17.67
CA PRO A 80 10.44 10.49 17.74
C PRO A 80 9.05 11.02 17.44
N GLY A 81 8.41 11.56 18.46
CA GLY A 81 6.96 11.57 18.64
C GLY A 81 6.13 12.32 17.63
N PHE A 82 6.65 13.35 17.01
CA PHE A 82 5.88 14.14 16.06
C PHE A 82 6.31 13.90 14.62
N VAL A 83 7.17 12.92 14.42
CA VAL A 83 7.61 12.55 13.06
C VAL A 83 6.83 11.32 12.62
N ASN A 84 6.07 11.45 11.55
CA ASN A 84 5.43 10.30 10.93
C ASN A 84 6.50 9.44 10.25
N VAL A 85 6.35 8.13 10.31
CA VAL A 85 7.24 7.20 9.61
C VAL A 85 7.29 7.58 8.12
N PHE A 86 6.12 7.81 7.53
CA PHE A 86 6.01 8.40 6.21
C PHE A 86 5.18 9.68 6.30
N THR A 87 5.64 10.74 5.63
CA THR A 87 4.87 11.97 5.51
C THR A 87 3.64 11.73 4.63
N LYS A 88 2.68 12.65 4.67
CA LYS A 88 1.51 12.57 3.81
C LYS A 88 1.91 12.54 2.33
N ILE A 89 2.90 13.34 1.95
CA ILE A 89 3.39 13.39 0.56
C ILE A 89 3.96 12.05 0.15
N GLN A 90 4.75 11.42 1.02
CA GLN A 90 5.33 10.10 0.76
C GLN A 90 4.24 9.04 0.62
N ARG A 91 3.24 9.06 1.50
CA ARG A 91 2.12 8.11 1.42
C ARG A 91 1.33 8.29 0.13
N ASP A 92 1.07 9.52 -0.27
CA ASP A 92 0.35 9.82 -1.51
C ASP A 92 1.13 9.32 -2.73
N GLU A 93 2.44 9.47 -2.73
CA GLU A 93 3.28 8.95 -3.82
C GLU A 93 3.30 7.42 -3.87
N LEU A 94 3.34 6.76 -2.72
CA LEU A 94 3.28 5.31 -2.66
C LEU A 94 1.96 4.79 -3.21
N VAL A 95 0.85 5.44 -2.88
CA VAL A 95 -0.47 5.09 -3.42
C VAL A 95 -0.52 5.33 -4.93
N LYS A 96 0.08 6.41 -5.39
CA LYS A 96 0.15 6.72 -6.83
C LYS A 96 0.92 5.64 -7.59
N GLU A 97 2.05 5.20 -7.06
CA GLU A 97 2.82 4.10 -7.66
C GLU A 97 2.00 2.81 -7.70
N TYR A 98 1.26 2.53 -6.64
CA TYR A 98 0.38 1.36 -6.59
C TYR A 98 -0.72 1.43 -7.65
N LYS A 99 -1.31 2.61 -7.86
CA LYS A 99 -2.30 2.81 -8.92
C LYS A 99 -1.71 2.56 -10.31
N GLU A 100 -0.47 2.96 -10.54
CA GLU A 100 0.21 2.67 -11.80
C GLU A 100 0.43 1.16 -11.98
N TYR A 101 0.77 0.45 -10.90
CA TYR A 101 0.86 -1.00 -10.91
C TYR A 101 -0.48 -1.64 -11.27
N LEU A 102 -1.59 -1.16 -10.69
CA LEU A 102 -2.93 -1.67 -11.00
C LEU A 102 -3.28 -1.48 -12.47
N LYS A 103 -2.91 -0.37 -13.08
CA LYS A 103 -3.11 -0.14 -14.51
C LYS A 103 -2.38 -1.17 -15.37
N LYS A 104 -1.24 -1.65 -14.92
CA LYS A 104 -0.46 -2.65 -15.64
C LYS A 104 -1.09 -4.03 -15.57
N ILE A 105 -1.60 -4.42 -14.40
CA ILE A 105 -2.19 -5.75 -14.23
C ILE A 105 -3.63 -5.83 -14.74
N PHE A 106 -4.35 -4.71 -14.78
CA PHE A 106 -5.73 -4.64 -15.26
C PHE A 106 -5.77 -4.21 -16.74
N LYS A 107 -5.26 -5.04 -17.57
CA LYS A 107 -5.29 -4.83 -19.03
C LYS A 107 -6.28 -5.74 -19.71
#